data_5bcfd570b51e9a9ab3af8fcdc43781b8
#
_entry.id   5bcfd570b51e9a9ab3af8fcdc43781b8
#
_cell.length_a   1.000
_cell.length_b   1.000
_cell.length_c   1.000
_cell.angle_alpha   90.00
_cell.angle_beta   90.00
_cell.angle_gamma   90.00
#
_symmetry.space_group_name_H-M   'P 1'
#
loop_
_entity.id
_entity.type
_entity.pdbx_description
1 polymer ?
#
loop_
_entity_poly.entity_id
_entity_poly.type
_entity_poly.pdbx_seq_one_letter_code
_entity_poly.pdbx_strand_id
1 'polypeptide(L)'
;MEYADGKVKDLQIAYIGGGSRGWAWTFMTDLAMDEELSGTIRLYDIDAEAAKHNEIIGNRLSAREDVVGKWNYTVSDSLQSALTGADFIVISILPGTFDEMAVDVHMPERLGIYQSVGDTAGPGGAMRACLLYTSP
;
A
#
# COMPACT_ATOMS: atom_id res chain seq x y z
N MET A 1 19.12 3.75 -3.92
CA MET A 1 19.25 2.26 -4.01
C MET A 1 20.69 1.89 -4.31
N GLU A 2 21.25 0.99 -3.54
CA GLU A 2 22.62 0.46 -3.70
C GLU A 2 22.55 -1.09 -3.73
N TYR A 3 23.26 -1.70 -4.68
CA TYR A 3 23.32 -3.17 -4.80
C TYR A 3 24.75 -3.64 -4.48
N ALA A 4 24.91 -4.42 -3.42
CA ALA A 4 26.19 -4.97 -2.99
C ALA A 4 26.01 -6.35 -2.32
N ASP A 5 26.87 -7.31 -2.67
CA ASP A 5 26.93 -8.65 -2.05
C ASP A 5 25.60 -9.42 -2.07
N GLY A 6 24.83 -9.30 -3.15
CA GLY A 6 23.51 -9.93 -3.28
C GLY A 6 22.40 -9.23 -2.50
N LYS A 7 22.67 -8.09 -1.85
CA LYS A 7 21.70 -7.32 -1.06
C LYS A 7 21.43 -5.96 -1.70
N VAL A 8 20.20 -5.48 -1.51
CA VAL A 8 19.79 -4.13 -1.93
C VAL A 8 19.60 -3.26 -0.69
N LYS A 9 20.34 -2.15 -0.66
CA LYS A 9 20.30 -1.17 0.43
C LYS A 9 19.78 0.17 -0.05
N ASP A 10 19.36 1.00 0.89
CA ASP A 10 18.84 2.35 0.64
C ASP A 10 17.70 2.40 -0.38
N LEU A 11 16.92 1.31 -0.45
CA LEU A 11 15.75 1.24 -1.32
C LEU A 11 14.71 2.26 -0.86
N GLN A 12 14.19 3.04 -1.80
CA GLN A 12 13.16 4.04 -1.54
C GLN A 12 11.83 3.56 -2.10
N ILE A 13 10.91 3.17 -1.21
CA ILE A 13 9.58 2.70 -1.59
C ILE A 13 8.55 3.75 -1.21
N ALA A 14 7.75 4.20 -2.18
CA ALA A 14 6.55 4.97 -1.90
C ALA A 14 5.36 4.02 -1.75
N TYR A 15 4.69 4.04 -0.61
CA TYR A 15 3.49 3.24 -0.36
C TYR A 15 2.26 4.13 -0.29
N ILE A 16 1.45 4.09 -1.34
CA ILE A 16 0.23 4.88 -1.48
C ILE A 16 -0.94 4.05 -0.96
N GLY A 17 -1.67 4.56 0.01
CA GLY A 17 -2.60 3.80 0.85
C GLY A 17 -1.92 3.30 2.13
N GLY A 18 -0.94 4.09 2.63
CA GLY A 18 -0.09 3.75 3.76
C GLY A 18 -0.80 3.61 5.11
N GLY A 19 -2.08 4.03 5.20
CA GLY A 19 -2.95 3.83 6.35
C GLY A 19 -3.66 2.48 6.39
N SER A 20 -3.50 1.63 5.37
CA SER A 20 -4.13 0.31 5.30
C SER A 20 -3.76 -0.55 6.52
N ARG A 21 -4.77 -1.14 7.17
CA ARG A 21 -4.58 -2.02 8.34
C ARG A 21 -4.26 -3.47 7.97
N GLY A 22 -4.67 -3.91 6.78
CA GLY A 22 -4.42 -5.27 6.31
C GLY A 22 -3.15 -5.34 5.45
N TRP A 23 -3.22 -4.79 4.27
CA TRP A 23 -2.16 -4.91 3.26
C TRP A 23 -0.83 -4.27 3.68
N ALA A 24 -0.86 -3.09 4.31
CA ALA A 24 0.37 -2.47 4.78
C ALA A 24 1.04 -3.29 5.89
N TRP A 25 0.27 -3.88 6.80
CA TRP A 25 0.83 -4.72 7.87
C TRP A 25 1.45 -6.01 7.32
N THR A 26 0.78 -6.66 6.35
CA THR A 26 1.35 -7.84 5.67
C THR A 26 2.66 -7.47 5.00
N PHE A 27 2.68 -6.39 4.23
CA PHE A 27 3.89 -5.89 3.56
C PHE A 27 5.03 -5.59 4.54
N MET A 28 4.74 -4.93 5.67
CA MET A 28 5.73 -4.67 6.73
C MET A 28 6.27 -5.97 7.34
N THR A 29 5.40 -6.97 7.52
CA THR A 29 5.79 -8.26 8.10
C THR A 29 6.68 -9.04 7.13
N ASP A 30 6.35 -9.05 5.84
CA ASP A 30 7.15 -9.73 4.82
C ASP A 30 8.54 -9.10 4.72
N LEU A 31 8.61 -7.77 4.70
CA LEU A 31 9.89 -7.04 4.70
C LEU A 31 10.71 -7.21 5.98
N ALA A 32 10.04 -7.42 7.11
CA ALA A 32 10.71 -7.70 8.38
C ALA A 32 11.44 -9.07 8.39
N MET A 33 10.99 -9.98 7.55
CA MET A 33 11.57 -11.33 7.41
C MET A 33 12.59 -11.43 6.27
N ASP A 34 12.77 -10.37 5.48
CA ASP A 34 13.68 -10.33 4.36
C ASP A 34 15.02 -9.69 4.76
N GLU A 35 16.11 -10.45 4.63
CA GLU A 35 17.47 -9.98 4.94
C GLU A 35 18.22 -9.40 3.74
N GLU A 36 17.67 -9.52 2.54
CA GLU A 36 18.31 -9.06 1.31
C GLU A 36 17.98 -7.60 0.98
N LEU A 37 16.83 -7.11 1.48
CA LEU A 37 16.33 -5.78 1.22
C LEU A 37 16.37 -4.89 2.46
N SER A 38 16.74 -3.64 2.28
CA SER A 38 16.65 -2.62 3.33
C SER A 38 16.51 -1.22 2.73
N GLY A 39 15.90 -0.31 3.49
CA GLY A 39 15.70 1.05 3.00
C GLY A 39 14.66 1.85 3.77
N THR A 40 13.98 2.73 3.06
CA THR A 40 12.94 3.61 3.61
C THR A 40 11.63 3.40 2.87
N ILE A 41 10.54 3.28 3.64
CA ILE A 41 9.18 3.24 3.15
C ILE A 41 8.50 4.55 3.51
N ARG A 42 8.10 5.28 2.49
CA ARG A 42 7.36 6.53 2.61
C ARG A 42 5.87 6.25 2.47
N LEU A 43 5.16 6.36 3.58
CA LEU A 43 3.73 6.11 3.67
C LEU A 43 2.97 7.38 3.31
N TYR A 44 2.07 7.30 2.37
CA TYR A 44 1.12 8.36 2.04
C TYR A 44 -0.30 7.80 2.06
N ASP A 45 -1.20 8.50 2.73
CA ASP A 45 -2.63 8.20 2.78
C ASP A 45 -3.42 9.49 2.88
N ILE A 46 -4.66 9.48 2.41
CA ILE A 46 -5.61 10.58 2.64
C ILE A 46 -5.98 10.67 4.14
N ASP A 47 -5.94 9.54 4.86
CA ASP A 47 -6.00 9.47 6.32
C ASP A 47 -4.57 9.50 6.89
N ALA A 48 -4.08 10.71 7.13
CA ALA A 48 -2.73 10.94 7.65
C ALA A 48 -2.53 10.33 9.05
N GLU A 49 -3.59 10.24 9.89
CA GLU A 49 -3.49 9.59 11.19
C GLU A 49 -3.27 8.08 11.05
N ALA A 50 -3.99 7.43 10.16
CA ALA A 50 -3.79 6.00 9.89
C ALA A 50 -2.38 5.71 9.37
N ALA A 51 -1.86 6.55 8.46
CA ALA A 51 -0.48 6.46 8.00
C ALA A 51 0.53 6.64 9.15
N LYS A 52 0.27 7.59 10.06
CA LYS A 52 1.11 7.83 11.24
C LYS A 52 1.13 6.66 12.22
N HIS A 53 -0.01 6.01 12.43
CA HIS A 53 -0.06 4.78 13.22
C HIS A 53 0.80 3.68 12.59
N ASN A 54 0.73 3.52 11.28
CA ASN A 54 1.54 2.53 10.56
C ASN A 54 3.04 2.85 10.57
N GLU A 55 3.43 4.13 10.51
CA GLU A 55 4.82 4.54 10.73
C GLU A 55 5.34 4.06 12.10
N ILE A 56 4.56 4.26 13.15
CA ILE A 56 4.92 3.83 14.51
C ILE A 56 5.03 2.31 14.60
N ILE A 57 4.06 1.59 14.01
CA ILE A 57 4.05 0.12 13.99
C ILE A 57 5.26 -0.41 13.23
N GLY A 58 5.52 0.08 12.02
CA GLY A 58 6.63 -0.35 11.18
C GLY A 58 7.99 -0.11 11.82
N ASN A 59 8.21 1.07 12.40
CA ASN A 59 9.46 1.39 13.10
C ASN A 59 9.65 0.54 14.38
N ARG A 60 8.57 0.26 15.12
CA ARG A 60 8.64 -0.66 16.27
C ARG A 60 8.93 -2.08 15.84
N LEU A 61 8.36 -2.54 14.73
CA LEU A 61 8.64 -3.86 14.16
C LEU A 61 10.11 -3.97 13.77
N SER A 62 10.65 -3.00 13.02
CA SER A 62 12.05 -2.96 12.61
C SER A 62 13.05 -2.87 13.77
N ALA A 63 12.62 -2.32 14.92
CA ALA A 63 13.47 -2.21 16.11
C ALA A 63 13.58 -3.52 16.92
N ARG A 64 12.78 -4.53 16.61
CA ARG A 64 12.82 -5.81 17.33
C ARG A 64 14.13 -6.56 17.05
N GLU A 65 14.60 -7.31 18.03
CA GLU A 65 15.85 -8.09 17.91
C GLU A 65 15.68 -9.34 17.03
N ASP A 66 14.47 -9.90 16.99
CA ASP A 66 14.11 -11.09 16.24
C ASP A 66 13.76 -10.80 14.76
N VAL A 67 13.87 -9.55 14.31
CA VAL A 67 13.59 -9.12 12.94
C VAL A 67 14.88 -8.92 12.18
N VAL A 68 15.00 -9.57 11.02
CA VAL A 68 16.19 -9.52 10.15
C VAL A 68 16.14 -8.33 9.19
N GLY A 69 14.99 -8.05 8.60
CA GLY A 69 14.78 -6.91 7.71
C GLY A 69 14.78 -5.58 8.46
N LYS A 70 15.60 -4.63 8.03
CA LYS A 70 15.73 -3.32 8.68
C LYS A 70 15.23 -2.21 7.78
N TRP A 71 14.08 -1.68 8.14
CA TRP A 71 13.39 -0.65 7.38
C TRP A 71 13.09 0.58 8.23
N ASN A 72 13.15 1.74 7.60
CA ASN A 72 12.71 2.99 8.20
C ASN A 72 11.36 3.38 7.57
N TYR A 73 10.37 3.66 8.40
CA TYR A 73 9.03 4.06 7.96
C TYR A 73 8.82 5.54 8.28
N THR A 74 8.38 6.31 7.28
CA THR A 74 8.11 7.75 7.42
C THR A 74 6.81 8.10 6.73
N VAL A 75 6.02 9.01 7.31
CA VAL A 75 4.85 9.58 6.65
C VAL A 75 5.28 10.72 5.74
N SER A 76 4.70 10.78 4.56
CA SER A 76 4.87 11.88 3.60
C SER A 76 3.66 12.81 3.65
N ASP A 77 3.92 14.12 3.67
CA ASP A 77 2.87 15.14 3.76
C ASP A 77 2.09 15.34 2.45
N SER A 78 2.61 14.84 1.35
CA SER A 78 1.97 14.93 0.04
C SER A 78 2.32 13.74 -0.85
N LEU A 79 1.45 13.44 -1.80
CA LEU A 79 1.70 12.43 -2.83
C LEU A 79 3.00 12.73 -3.58
N GLN A 80 3.24 13.99 -3.93
CA GLN A 80 4.46 14.40 -4.63
C GLN A 80 5.72 14.09 -3.80
N SER A 81 5.71 14.38 -2.49
CA SER A 81 6.85 14.08 -1.61
C SER A 81 7.08 12.58 -1.46
N ALA A 82 6.01 11.78 -1.40
CA ALA A 82 6.11 10.33 -1.35
C ALA A 82 6.77 9.76 -2.62
N LEU A 83 6.40 10.26 -3.79
CA LEU A 83 6.85 9.73 -5.08
C LEU A 83 8.24 10.22 -5.49
N THR A 84 8.65 11.42 -5.04
CA THR A 84 9.92 12.01 -5.48
C THR A 84 11.11 11.17 -5.07
N GLY A 85 11.86 10.65 -6.04
CA GLY A 85 13.04 9.81 -5.80
C GLY A 85 12.70 8.42 -5.26
N ALA A 86 11.47 7.93 -5.44
CA ALA A 86 11.14 6.54 -5.15
C ALA A 86 11.73 5.61 -6.22
N ASP A 87 12.32 4.50 -5.78
CA ASP A 87 12.76 3.42 -6.68
C ASP A 87 11.59 2.53 -7.06
N PHE A 88 10.65 2.30 -6.11
CA PHE A 88 9.42 1.53 -6.32
C PHE A 88 8.20 2.25 -5.73
N ILE A 89 7.06 2.01 -6.36
CA ILE A 89 5.78 2.55 -5.93
C ILE A 89 4.82 1.38 -5.72
N VAL A 90 4.29 1.27 -4.50
CA VAL A 90 3.21 0.34 -4.15
C VAL A 90 1.93 1.14 -4.03
N ILE A 91 0.89 0.70 -4.72
CA ILE A 91 -0.45 1.32 -4.66
C ILE A 91 -1.41 0.31 -4.02
N SER A 92 -1.96 0.66 -2.86
CA SER A 92 -2.90 -0.16 -2.11
C SER A 92 -4.03 0.72 -1.60
N ILE A 93 -4.92 1.11 -2.51
CA ILE A 93 -6.04 2.02 -2.23
C ILE A 93 -7.35 1.35 -2.62
N LEU A 94 -8.42 1.74 -1.93
CA LEU A 94 -9.79 1.43 -2.32
C LEU A 94 -10.40 2.72 -2.90
N PRO A 95 -10.68 2.77 -4.23
CA PRO A 95 -11.36 3.92 -4.82
C PRO A 95 -12.82 3.94 -4.35
N GLY A 96 -13.26 5.10 -3.86
CA GLY A 96 -14.60 5.27 -3.32
C GLY A 96 -14.78 4.71 -1.91
N THR A 97 -16.03 4.62 -1.50
CA THR A 97 -16.44 4.12 -0.19
C THR A 97 -16.89 2.66 -0.24
N PHE A 98 -17.11 2.05 0.92
CA PHE A 98 -17.70 0.70 0.99
C PHE A 98 -19.14 0.64 0.46
N ASP A 99 -19.90 1.74 0.55
CA ASP A 99 -21.25 1.80 -0.01
C ASP A 99 -21.23 1.76 -1.53
N GLU A 100 -20.30 2.49 -2.15
CA GLU A 100 -20.07 2.45 -3.60
C GLU A 100 -19.57 1.07 -4.04
N MET A 101 -18.68 0.45 -3.25
CA MET A 101 -18.23 -0.92 -3.50
C MET A 101 -19.39 -1.92 -3.46
N ALA A 102 -20.32 -1.78 -2.50
CA ALA A 102 -21.51 -2.64 -2.42
C ALA A 102 -22.37 -2.50 -3.68
N VAL A 103 -22.53 -1.29 -4.21
CA VAL A 103 -23.26 -1.08 -5.48
C VAL A 103 -22.56 -1.79 -6.64
N ASP A 104 -21.25 -1.66 -6.76
CA ASP A 104 -20.48 -2.30 -7.84
C ASP A 104 -20.55 -3.83 -7.79
N VAL A 105 -20.56 -4.41 -6.58
CA VAL A 105 -20.67 -5.86 -6.39
C VAL A 105 -22.07 -6.37 -6.70
N HIS A 106 -23.11 -5.67 -6.23
CA HIS A 106 -24.49 -6.17 -6.30
C HIS A 106 -25.26 -5.75 -7.55
N MET A 107 -24.82 -4.70 -8.26
CA MET A 107 -25.49 -4.27 -9.49
C MET A 107 -25.51 -5.36 -10.58
N PRO A 108 -24.40 -6.08 -10.85
CA PRO A 108 -24.38 -7.13 -11.87
C PRO A 108 -25.26 -8.35 -11.51
N GLU A 109 -25.56 -8.56 -10.22
CA GLU A 109 -26.44 -9.65 -9.79
C GLU A 109 -27.84 -9.54 -10.40
N ARG A 110 -28.32 -8.31 -10.64
CA ARG A 110 -29.60 -8.06 -11.32
C ARG A 110 -29.64 -8.59 -12.76
N LEU A 111 -28.47 -8.83 -13.33
CA LEU A 111 -28.26 -9.40 -14.66
C LEU A 111 -27.81 -10.87 -14.60
N GLY A 112 -27.87 -11.51 -13.42
CA GLY A 112 -27.45 -12.88 -13.21
C GLY A 112 -25.92 -13.06 -13.19
N ILE A 113 -25.14 -11.98 -13.06
CA ILE A 113 -23.66 -12.01 -12.99
C ILE A 113 -23.25 -11.87 -11.54
N TYR A 114 -22.72 -12.94 -10.97
CA TYR A 114 -22.18 -12.94 -9.60
C TYR A 114 -20.67 -12.74 -9.66
N GLN A 115 -20.17 -11.72 -8.97
CA GLN A 115 -18.75 -11.41 -8.91
C GLN A 115 -18.25 -11.36 -7.46
N SER A 116 -16.96 -11.61 -7.26
CA SER A 116 -16.30 -11.39 -5.98
C SER A 116 -15.99 -9.89 -5.76
N VAL A 117 -15.55 -9.55 -4.55
CA VAL A 117 -15.13 -8.18 -4.18
C VAL A 117 -13.81 -7.75 -4.86
N GLY A 118 -13.26 -8.56 -5.77
CA GLY A 118 -12.01 -8.26 -6.47
C GLY A 118 -12.14 -7.05 -7.40
N ASP A 119 -11.27 -6.08 -7.25
CA ASP A 119 -11.29 -4.81 -8.01
C ASP A 119 -11.01 -5.01 -9.52
N THR A 120 -10.46 -6.14 -9.88
CA THR A 120 -10.08 -6.46 -11.27
C THR A 120 -11.02 -7.46 -11.95
N ALA A 121 -12.00 -7.99 -11.24
CA ALA A 121 -12.91 -9.01 -11.76
C ALA A 121 -14.31 -8.46 -11.96
N GLY A 122 -14.90 -8.75 -13.13
CA GLY A 122 -16.28 -8.41 -13.46
C GLY A 122 -16.52 -6.94 -13.86
N PRO A 123 -17.79 -6.61 -14.19
CA PRO A 123 -18.14 -5.26 -14.65
C PRO A 123 -17.92 -4.17 -13.62
N GLY A 124 -18.17 -4.45 -12.34
CA GLY A 124 -17.96 -3.50 -11.23
C GLY A 124 -16.49 -3.13 -11.05
N GLY A 125 -15.58 -4.09 -11.22
CA GLY A 125 -14.14 -3.84 -11.16
C GLY A 125 -13.66 -2.89 -12.26
N ALA A 126 -14.17 -3.03 -13.47
CA ALA A 126 -13.85 -2.12 -14.58
C ALA A 126 -14.33 -0.69 -14.30
N MET A 127 -15.54 -0.52 -13.74
CA MET A 127 -16.08 0.79 -13.36
C MET A 127 -15.25 1.44 -12.24
N ARG A 128 -14.83 0.67 -11.26
CA ARG A 128 -13.99 1.16 -10.15
C ARG A 128 -12.60 1.56 -10.60
N ALA A 129 -12.00 0.80 -11.52
CA ALA A 129 -10.71 1.16 -12.10
C ALA A 129 -10.76 2.52 -12.84
N CYS A 130 -11.91 2.88 -13.42
CA CYS A 130 -12.09 4.20 -14.03
C CYS A 130 -12.03 5.33 -13.00
N LEU A 131 -12.49 5.13 -11.77
CA LEU A 131 -12.41 6.16 -10.71
C LEU A 131 -10.96 6.49 -10.35
N LEU A 132 -10.07 5.51 -10.32
CA LEU A 132 -8.63 5.72 -10.11
C LEU A 132 -8.00 6.58 -11.20
N TYR A 133 -8.43 6.38 -12.44
CA TYR A 133 -7.87 7.09 -13.59
C TYR A 133 -8.41 8.52 -13.73
N THR A 134 -9.60 8.79 -13.20
CA THR A 134 -10.29 10.08 -13.34
C THR A 134 -10.25 10.94 -12.08
N SER A 135 -9.72 10.42 -10.96
CA SER A 135 -9.53 11.21 -9.74
C SER A 135 -8.38 12.21 -9.94
N PRO A 136 -8.59 13.49 -9.57
CA PRO A 136 -7.58 14.55 -9.73
C PRO A 136 -6.36 14.36 -8.84
#